data_23fa01cc025c6167d8c8f0713149b7fb
#
_entry.id   23fa01cc025c6167d8c8f0713149b7fb
#
_cell.length_a   1.000
_cell.length_b   1.000
_cell.length_c   1.000
_cell.angle_alpha   90.00
_cell.angle_beta   90.00
_cell.angle_gamma   90.00
#
_symmetry.space_group_name_H-M   'P 1'
#
loop_
_entity.id
_entity.type
_entity.pdbx_description
1 polymer ?
#
loop_
_entity_poly.entity_id
_entity_poly.type
_entity_poly.pdbx_seq_one_letter_code
_entity_poly.pdbx_strand_id
1 'polypeptide(L)'
;MGIYIGYLKISDLKLHLECGTLFRVRIEFDSIICLEALSSKKGRITMYAEITRHAQIVITELLDQAKLKPGSLFVIGCSSSEMVGNRIGKGSSMEAAQAAFQGIYPILKDHGIHLAVQCCEHLNRALIMERFAAEAKGYEIVNVMPQPHAGGSFAVTAWNAFADPVAVETIQADAGMDIGGTLIGMHLRRVAVPVRTSLDHIGDAIVLCARTRPKYIGGPRAIYHK
;
A
#
# COMPACT_ATOMS: atom_id res chain seq x y z
N MET A 1 -20.00 -22.67 -36.51
CA MET A 1 -20.61 -21.72 -35.56
C MET A 1 -19.85 -21.86 -34.25
N GLY A 2 -18.97 -20.92 -33.95
CA GLY A 2 -18.09 -21.00 -32.77
C GLY A 2 -18.74 -20.33 -31.57
N ILE A 3 -18.72 -21.01 -30.41
CA ILE A 3 -19.17 -20.48 -29.12
C ILE A 3 -17.99 -19.72 -28.51
N TYR A 4 -18.20 -18.47 -28.13
CA TYR A 4 -17.22 -17.66 -27.40
C TYR A 4 -17.51 -17.73 -25.88
N ILE A 5 -16.51 -18.10 -25.09
CA ILE A 5 -16.52 -17.95 -23.63
C ILE A 5 -15.43 -16.95 -23.27
N GLY A 6 -15.81 -15.70 -23.02
CA GLY A 6 -14.85 -14.62 -22.82
C GLY A 6 -14.04 -14.33 -24.10
N TYR A 7 -12.77 -13.98 -23.97
CA TYR A 7 -11.88 -13.64 -25.09
C TYR A 7 -11.14 -14.83 -25.71
N LEU A 8 -11.50 -16.06 -25.39
CA LEU A 8 -10.86 -17.27 -25.96
C LEU A 8 -11.72 -17.88 -27.06
N LYS A 9 -11.12 -18.00 -28.23
CA LYS A 9 -11.70 -18.67 -29.40
C LYS A 9 -11.52 -20.19 -29.19
N ILE A 10 -12.63 -20.96 -29.13
CA ILE A 10 -12.62 -22.43 -28.97
C ILE A 10 -11.83 -23.16 -30.10
N SER A 11 -11.41 -22.43 -31.15
CA SER A 11 -10.56 -22.98 -32.22
C SER A 11 -9.15 -23.40 -31.75
N ASP A 12 -8.73 -23.03 -30.56
CA ASP A 12 -7.39 -23.35 -30.04
C ASP A 12 -7.38 -24.56 -29.11
N LEU A 13 -8.56 -25.18 -28.85
CA LEU A 13 -8.69 -26.47 -28.21
C LEU A 13 -8.61 -27.57 -29.28
N LYS A 14 -7.53 -28.33 -29.30
CA LYS A 14 -7.48 -29.59 -30.10
C LYS A 14 -8.33 -30.64 -29.41
N LEU A 15 -9.54 -30.82 -29.92
CA LEU A 15 -10.44 -31.91 -29.55
C LEU A 15 -10.17 -33.13 -30.47
N HIS A 16 -9.58 -34.18 -29.93
CA HIS A 16 -9.55 -35.50 -30.62
C HIS A 16 -10.79 -36.29 -30.22
N LEU A 17 -11.68 -36.54 -31.21
CA LEU A 17 -12.83 -37.43 -31.09
C LEU A 17 -12.44 -38.83 -31.55
N GLU A 18 -12.30 -39.75 -30.62
CA GLU A 18 -12.22 -41.19 -30.96
C GLU A 18 -13.62 -41.80 -30.94
N CYS A 19 -13.98 -42.44 -32.06
CA CYS A 19 -15.28 -43.10 -32.26
C CYS A 19 -15.29 -44.47 -31.59
N GLY A 20 -15.89 -44.54 -30.41
CA GLY A 20 -16.14 -45.77 -29.66
C GLY A 20 -17.24 -45.53 -28.63
N THR A 21 -17.93 -46.58 -28.17
CA THR A 21 -19.15 -46.54 -27.35
C THR A 21 -19.09 -45.79 -26.01
N LEU A 22 -18.02 -45.04 -25.74
CA LEU A 22 -17.89 -44.05 -24.65
C LEU A 22 -17.21 -42.80 -25.19
N PHE A 23 -17.93 -41.68 -25.16
CA PHE A 23 -17.32 -40.34 -25.42
C PHE A 23 -16.33 -39.99 -24.30
N ARG A 24 -15.02 -40.12 -24.56
CA ARG A 24 -13.97 -39.63 -23.69
C ARG A 24 -13.41 -38.35 -24.28
N VAL A 25 -13.75 -37.21 -23.67
CA VAL A 25 -13.10 -35.92 -24.01
C VAL A 25 -11.73 -35.94 -23.31
N ARG A 26 -10.67 -36.06 -24.08
CA ARG A 26 -9.29 -35.89 -23.59
C ARG A 26 -8.92 -34.42 -23.77
N ILE A 27 -8.92 -33.67 -22.69
CA ILE A 27 -8.35 -32.32 -22.69
C ILE A 27 -6.85 -32.49 -22.53
N GLU A 28 -6.06 -32.00 -23.47
CA GLU A 28 -4.60 -32.07 -23.38
C GLU A 28 -4.11 -31.29 -22.16
N PHE A 29 -3.08 -31.81 -21.49
CA PHE A 29 -2.52 -31.25 -20.23
C PHE A 29 -2.13 -29.75 -20.35
N ASP A 30 -1.65 -29.32 -21.52
CA ASP A 30 -1.28 -27.96 -21.84
C ASP A 30 -2.48 -26.98 -21.78
N SER A 31 -3.68 -27.44 -22.12
CA SER A 31 -4.90 -26.64 -22.05
C SER A 31 -5.37 -26.41 -20.61
N ILE A 32 -5.18 -27.40 -19.73
CA ILE A 32 -5.50 -27.29 -18.31
C ILE A 32 -4.54 -26.29 -17.63
N ILE A 33 -3.24 -26.41 -17.90
CA ILE A 33 -2.21 -25.49 -17.37
C ILE A 33 -2.48 -24.05 -17.85
N CYS A 34 -2.90 -23.87 -19.09
CA CYS A 34 -3.24 -22.54 -19.62
C CYS A 34 -4.49 -21.96 -18.95
N LEU A 35 -5.52 -22.77 -18.68
CA LEU A 35 -6.74 -22.35 -17.97
C LEU A 35 -6.46 -21.99 -16.51
N GLU A 36 -5.64 -22.77 -15.83
CA GLU A 36 -5.21 -22.47 -14.45
C GLU A 36 -4.36 -21.20 -14.37
N ALA A 37 -3.44 -20.99 -15.32
CA ALA A 37 -2.63 -19.78 -15.41
C ALA A 37 -3.49 -18.54 -15.67
N LEU A 38 -4.51 -18.63 -16.54
CA LEU A 38 -5.46 -17.54 -16.81
C LEU A 38 -6.36 -17.24 -15.62
N SER A 39 -6.83 -18.27 -14.93
CA SER A 39 -7.63 -18.14 -13.69
C SER A 39 -6.81 -17.47 -12.58
N SER A 40 -5.57 -17.92 -12.38
CA SER A 40 -4.62 -17.33 -11.42
C SER A 40 -4.29 -15.86 -11.75
N LYS A 41 -4.10 -15.54 -13.04
CA LYS A 41 -3.86 -14.15 -13.49
C LYS A 41 -5.07 -13.27 -13.25
N LYS A 42 -6.28 -13.74 -13.53
CA LYS A 42 -7.54 -13.03 -13.29
C LYS A 42 -7.75 -12.79 -11.79
N GLY A 43 -7.49 -13.80 -10.94
CA GLY A 43 -7.57 -13.67 -9.48
C GLY A 43 -6.60 -12.62 -8.94
N ARG A 44 -5.35 -12.59 -9.42
CA ARG A 44 -4.37 -11.57 -9.02
C ARG A 44 -4.77 -10.16 -9.45
N ILE A 45 -5.28 -9.97 -10.66
CA ILE A 45 -5.75 -8.66 -11.14
C ILE A 45 -6.90 -8.16 -10.25
N THR A 46 -7.83 -9.03 -9.87
CA THR A 46 -8.94 -8.68 -8.97
C THR A 46 -8.43 -8.30 -7.58
N MET A 47 -7.48 -9.03 -7.02
CA MET A 47 -6.86 -8.76 -5.72
C MET A 47 -6.17 -7.38 -5.68
N TYR A 48 -5.38 -7.04 -6.69
CA TYR A 48 -4.70 -5.74 -6.72
C TYR A 48 -5.67 -4.57 -6.90
N ALA A 49 -6.72 -4.74 -7.71
CA ALA A 49 -7.79 -3.75 -7.82
C ALA A 49 -8.53 -3.55 -6.48
N GLU A 50 -8.71 -4.61 -5.71
CA GLU A 50 -9.30 -4.55 -4.38
C GLU A 50 -8.38 -3.84 -3.38
N ILE A 51 -7.08 -4.13 -3.38
CA ILE A 51 -6.08 -3.41 -2.58
C ILE A 51 -6.14 -1.90 -2.86
N THR A 52 -6.19 -1.50 -4.15
CA THR A 52 -6.31 -0.08 -4.53
C THR A 52 -7.59 0.53 -3.97
N ARG A 53 -8.73 -0.15 -4.12
CA ARG A 53 -10.03 0.32 -3.62
C ARG A 53 -10.07 0.44 -2.09
N HIS A 54 -9.55 -0.57 -1.36
CA HIS A 54 -9.46 -0.52 0.11
C HIS A 54 -8.59 0.65 0.56
N ALA A 55 -7.43 0.83 -0.08
CA ALA A 55 -6.53 1.93 0.22
C ALA A 55 -7.19 3.30 0.01
N GLN A 56 -7.97 3.48 -1.07
CA GLN A 56 -8.73 4.71 -1.33
C GLN A 56 -9.77 5.00 -0.25
N ILE A 57 -10.52 3.99 0.18
CA ILE A 57 -11.54 4.15 1.23
C ILE A 57 -10.87 4.57 2.53
N VAL A 58 -9.86 3.82 2.98
CA VAL A 58 -9.19 4.06 4.26
C VAL A 58 -8.54 5.44 4.31
N ILE A 59 -7.80 5.85 3.24
CA ILE A 59 -7.15 7.16 3.25
C ILE A 59 -8.16 8.30 3.23
N THR A 60 -9.25 8.19 2.47
CA THR A 60 -10.31 9.22 2.42
C THR A 60 -10.95 9.41 3.78
N GLU A 61 -11.38 8.34 4.43
CA GLU A 61 -12.00 8.40 5.76
C GLU A 61 -11.03 8.89 6.85
N LEU A 62 -9.74 8.54 6.74
CA LEU A 62 -8.73 9.04 7.66
C LEU A 62 -8.54 10.55 7.49
N LEU A 63 -8.44 11.07 6.27
CA LEU A 63 -8.28 12.51 6.02
C LEU A 63 -9.50 13.29 6.50
N ASP A 64 -10.71 12.77 6.32
CA ASP A 64 -11.94 13.37 6.82
C ASP A 64 -11.95 13.54 8.33
N GLN A 65 -11.37 12.59 9.08
CA GLN A 65 -11.28 12.66 10.53
C GLN A 65 -10.05 13.44 11.02
N ALA A 66 -8.93 13.36 10.31
CA ALA A 66 -7.68 14.02 10.70
C ALA A 66 -7.70 15.52 10.46
N LYS A 67 -8.51 16.02 9.50
CA LYS A 67 -8.65 17.45 9.15
C LYS A 67 -7.29 18.12 8.91
N LEU A 68 -6.42 17.42 8.14
CA LEU A 68 -5.10 17.91 7.80
C LEU A 68 -5.19 19.15 6.92
N LYS A 69 -4.22 20.03 7.06
CA LYS A 69 -4.08 21.23 6.21
C LYS A 69 -3.06 20.95 5.08
N PRO A 70 -3.17 21.64 3.94
CA PRO A 70 -2.09 21.62 2.95
C PRO A 70 -0.73 21.92 3.62
N GLY A 71 0.32 21.18 3.20
CA GLY A 71 1.64 21.20 3.82
C GLY A 71 1.81 20.32 5.05
N SER A 72 0.73 19.66 5.54
CA SER A 72 0.85 18.64 6.59
C SER A 72 1.66 17.43 6.09
N LEU A 73 2.30 16.74 7.03
CA LEU A 73 3.08 15.53 6.75
C LEU A 73 2.32 14.28 7.17
N PHE A 74 2.24 13.32 6.26
CA PHE A 74 1.60 12.02 6.46
C PHE A 74 2.64 10.90 6.36
N VAL A 75 2.67 9.97 7.32
CA VAL A 75 3.59 8.83 7.28
C VAL A 75 2.86 7.53 6.96
N ILE A 76 3.48 6.71 6.11
CA ILE A 76 3.02 5.35 5.84
C ILE A 76 4.15 4.36 6.12
N GLY A 77 3.85 3.36 6.94
CA GLY A 77 4.57 2.10 6.98
C GLY A 77 3.74 1.01 6.30
N CYS A 78 4.34 0.20 5.46
CA CYS A 78 3.60 -0.78 4.69
C CYS A 78 4.37 -2.09 4.52
N SER A 79 3.71 -3.20 4.85
CA SER A 79 4.14 -4.55 4.54
C SER A 79 3.37 -5.11 3.34
N SER A 80 4.00 -5.11 2.16
CA SER A 80 3.41 -5.73 0.97
C SER A 80 3.24 -7.24 1.10
N SER A 81 4.01 -7.89 1.96
CA SER A 81 3.85 -9.31 2.28
C SER A 81 2.52 -9.57 2.98
N GLU A 82 2.20 -8.79 4.03
CA GLU A 82 0.96 -8.93 4.77
C GLU A 82 -0.27 -8.68 3.89
N MET A 83 -0.20 -7.74 2.94
CA MET A 83 -1.31 -7.48 2.01
C MET A 83 -1.68 -8.66 1.12
N VAL A 84 -0.75 -9.60 0.89
CA VAL A 84 -0.97 -10.81 0.08
C VAL A 84 -1.00 -12.09 0.94
N GLY A 85 -1.28 -11.96 2.23
CA GLY A 85 -1.46 -13.07 3.16
C GLY A 85 -0.17 -13.77 3.61
N ASN A 86 0.99 -13.15 3.39
CA ASN A 86 2.28 -13.67 3.84
C ASN A 86 2.79 -12.90 5.06
N ARG A 87 3.51 -13.58 5.94
CA ARG A 87 4.17 -12.92 7.08
C ARG A 87 5.12 -11.81 6.59
N ILE A 88 5.20 -10.73 7.36
CA ILE A 88 6.08 -9.59 7.11
C ILE A 88 7.50 -10.05 6.73
N GLY A 89 8.02 -9.52 5.62
CA GLY A 89 9.35 -9.86 5.08
C GLY A 89 9.49 -11.23 4.40
N LYS A 90 8.40 -12.02 4.26
CA LYS A 90 8.46 -13.40 3.70
C LYS A 90 7.85 -13.56 2.31
N GLY A 91 7.30 -12.52 1.72
CA GLY A 91 6.64 -12.61 0.41
C GLY A 91 6.37 -11.22 -0.16
N SER A 92 7.41 -10.39 -0.21
CA SER A 92 7.29 -9.02 -0.71
C SER A 92 6.72 -8.98 -2.14
N SER A 93 5.68 -8.18 -2.36
CA SER A 93 5.04 -7.97 -3.65
C SER A 93 5.16 -6.51 -4.07
N MET A 94 5.82 -6.29 -5.21
CA MET A 94 5.90 -4.96 -5.82
C MET A 94 4.53 -4.51 -6.35
N GLU A 95 3.77 -5.43 -6.92
CA GLU A 95 2.45 -5.15 -7.48
C GLU A 95 1.45 -4.75 -6.40
N ALA A 96 1.45 -5.42 -5.24
CA ALA A 96 0.61 -5.04 -4.10
C ALA A 96 1.00 -3.67 -3.55
N ALA A 97 2.31 -3.40 -3.44
CA ALA A 97 2.82 -2.09 -3.02
C ALA A 97 2.40 -0.97 -4.00
N GLN A 98 2.53 -1.21 -5.30
CA GLN A 98 2.09 -0.26 -6.33
C GLN A 98 0.58 -0.02 -6.29
N ALA A 99 -0.22 -1.09 -6.12
CA ALA A 99 -1.67 -1.00 -6.02
C ALA A 99 -2.11 -0.14 -4.82
N ALA A 100 -1.52 -0.36 -3.64
CA ALA A 100 -1.79 0.45 -2.45
C ALA A 100 -1.33 1.90 -2.64
N PHE A 101 -0.14 2.11 -3.19
CA PHE A 101 0.40 3.45 -3.46
C PHE A 101 -0.50 4.25 -4.43
N GLN A 102 -0.96 3.62 -5.51
CA GLN A 102 -1.89 4.21 -6.48
C GLN A 102 -3.24 4.59 -5.85
N GLY A 103 -3.69 3.84 -4.84
CA GLY A 103 -4.90 4.17 -4.09
C GLY A 103 -4.73 5.36 -3.13
N ILE A 104 -3.51 5.61 -2.63
CA ILE A 104 -3.26 6.57 -1.56
C ILE A 104 -2.64 7.88 -2.07
N TYR A 105 -1.54 7.78 -2.83
CA TYR A 105 -0.71 8.95 -3.13
C TYR A 105 -1.42 10.06 -3.92
N PRO A 106 -2.24 9.76 -4.94
CA PRO A 106 -3.00 10.81 -5.66
C PRO A 106 -3.90 11.61 -4.72
N ILE A 107 -4.59 10.94 -3.80
CA ILE A 107 -5.49 11.58 -2.83
C ILE A 107 -4.73 12.52 -1.89
N LEU A 108 -3.59 12.08 -1.35
CA LEU A 108 -2.73 12.94 -0.51
C LEU A 108 -2.24 14.17 -1.29
N LYS A 109 -1.81 13.96 -2.53
CA LYS A 109 -1.31 15.02 -3.43
C LYS A 109 -2.38 16.06 -3.73
N ASP A 110 -3.60 15.62 -4.03
CA ASP A 110 -4.75 16.50 -4.34
C ASP A 110 -5.13 17.36 -3.12
N HIS A 111 -4.89 16.86 -1.89
CA HIS A 111 -5.08 17.61 -0.65
C HIS A 111 -3.85 18.46 -0.24
N GLY A 112 -2.79 18.48 -1.05
CA GLY A 112 -1.54 19.19 -0.75
C GLY A 112 -0.79 18.64 0.47
N ILE A 113 -0.96 17.34 0.77
CA ILE A 113 -0.34 16.67 1.93
C ILE A 113 0.94 15.96 1.47
N HIS A 114 2.03 16.19 2.20
CA HIS A 114 3.32 15.57 1.91
C HIS A 114 3.35 14.15 2.48
N LEU A 115 3.82 13.21 1.66
CA LEU A 115 3.97 11.81 2.05
C LEU A 115 5.42 11.51 2.47
N ALA A 116 5.57 10.83 3.60
CA ALA A 116 6.80 10.16 4.02
C ALA A 116 6.54 8.65 4.13
N VAL A 117 7.40 7.84 3.53
CA VAL A 117 7.26 6.38 3.50
C VAL A 117 8.37 5.74 4.32
N GLN A 118 7.98 4.97 5.33
CA GLN A 118 8.92 4.26 6.19
C GLN A 118 9.60 3.10 5.45
N CYS A 119 10.92 3.03 5.54
CA CYS A 119 11.71 1.86 5.16
C CYS A 119 11.64 0.78 6.24
N CYS A 120 12.13 -0.44 5.91
CA CYS A 120 12.29 -1.52 6.89
C CYS A 120 13.49 -1.27 7.83
N GLU A 121 13.66 -2.15 8.82
CA GLU A 121 14.75 -2.10 9.79
C GLU A 121 16.14 -2.20 9.18
N HIS A 122 16.29 -2.81 8.01
CA HIS A 122 17.58 -2.90 7.30
C HIS A 122 18.11 -1.52 6.87
N LEU A 123 17.24 -0.51 6.76
CA LEU A 123 17.60 0.89 6.56
C LEU A 123 17.27 1.75 7.78
N ASN A 124 17.34 1.17 8.98
CA ASN A 124 17.09 1.85 10.27
C ASN A 124 15.77 2.62 10.32
N ARG A 125 14.75 2.15 9.58
CA ARG A 125 13.45 2.84 9.48
C ARG A 125 13.54 4.26 8.91
N ALA A 126 14.56 4.60 8.11
CA ALA A 126 14.64 5.85 7.37
C ALA A 126 13.37 6.08 6.53
N LEU A 127 13.07 7.32 6.23
CA LEU A 127 11.84 7.67 5.54
C LEU A 127 12.14 8.31 4.19
N ILE A 128 11.39 7.89 3.18
CA ILE A 128 11.49 8.41 1.82
C ILE A 128 10.43 9.48 1.63
N MET A 129 10.84 10.65 1.16
CA MET A 129 9.94 11.78 0.89
C MET A 129 10.49 12.68 -0.22
N GLU A 130 9.69 13.65 -0.66
CA GLU A 130 10.14 14.66 -1.61
C GLU A 130 11.13 15.63 -0.94
N ARG A 131 12.23 16.01 -1.65
CA ARG A 131 13.26 16.93 -1.17
C ARG A 131 12.68 18.25 -0.69
N PHE A 132 11.83 18.89 -1.49
CA PHE A 132 11.25 20.19 -1.12
C PHE A 132 10.49 20.15 0.22
N ALA A 133 9.84 19.01 0.52
CA ALA A 133 9.12 18.84 1.77
C ALA A 133 10.08 18.56 2.94
N ALA A 134 11.17 17.82 2.72
CA ALA A 134 12.23 17.62 3.71
C ALA A 134 12.89 18.94 4.11
N GLU A 135 13.31 19.72 3.11
CA GLU A 135 13.94 21.02 3.30
C GLU A 135 13.02 22.04 3.97
N ALA A 136 11.76 22.14 3.52
CA ALA A 136 10.76 23.02 4.12
C ALA A 136 10.48 22.72 5.60
N LYS A 137 10.68 21.46 6.02
CA LYS A 137 10.50 21.04 7.42
C LYS A 137 11.82 20.96 8.21
N GLY A 138 12.95 21.24 7.57
CA GLY A 138 14.28 21.23 8.21
C GLY A 138 14.75 19.85 8.62
N TYR A 139 14.35 18.79 7.88
CA TYR A 139 14.82 17.44 8.14
C TYR A 139 16.19 17.21 7.51
N GLU A 140 17.06 16.51 8.25
CA GLU A 140 18.37 16.12 7.75
C GLU A 140 18.25 15.03 6.69
N ILE A 141 18.80 15.29 5.50
CA ILE A 141 18.84 14.34 4.39
C ILE A 141 20.01 13.39 4.61
N VAL A 142 19.73 12.10 4.54
CA VAL A 142 20.72 11.03 4.67
C VAL A 142 20.94 10.30 3.34
N ASN A 143 22.14 9.75 3.15
CA ASN A 143 22.51 9.09 1.90
C ASN A 143 22.15 7.60 1.95
N VAL A 144 20.89 7.28 1.65
CA VAL A 144 20.43 5.90 1.47
C VAL A 144 19.32 5.86 0.40
N MET A 145 19.28 4.78 -0.38
CA MET A 145 18.26 4.52 -1.39
C MET A 145 17.62 3.16 -1.13
N PRO A 146 16.27 3.08 -1.08
CA PRO A 146 15.59 1.82 -0.83
C PRO A 146 15.78 0.84 -1.98
N GLN A 147 15.87 -0.44 -1.63
CA GLN A 147 15.95 -1.58 -2.55
C GLN A 147 14.85 -2.59 -2.19
N PRO A 148 14.44 -3.49 -3.09
CA PRO A 148 13.38 -4.47 -2.79
C PRO A 148 13.65 -5.32 -1.53
N HIS A 149 14.93 -5.62 -1.25
CA HIS A 149 15.34 -6.40 -0.07
C HIS A 149 15.88 -5.55 1.10
N ALA A 150 15.96 -4.23 0.91
CA ALA A 150 16.38 -3.28 1.96
C ALA A 150 15.63 -1.96 1.79
N GLY A 151 14.61 -1.74 2.60
CA GLY A 151 13.67 -0.61 2.50
C GLY A 151 12.23 -1.07 2.25
N GLY A 152 12.05 -2.11 1.45
CA GLY A 152 10.76 -2.73 1.14
C GLY A 152 10.10 -2.16 -0.12
N SER A 153 9.17 -2.95 -0.69
CA SER A 153 8.52 -2.65 -1.97
C SER A 153 7.77 -1.32 -1.98
N PHE A 154 7.13 -0.94 -0.87
CA PHE A 154 6.38 0.32 -0.81
C PHE A 154 7.31 1.55 -0.81
N ALA A 155 8.47 1.47 -0.12
CA ALA A 155 9.47 2.52 -0.14
C ALA A 155 10.13 2.67 -1.53
N VAL A 156 10.41 1.55 -2.22
CA VAL A 156 10.89 1.55 -3.61
C VAL A 156 9.85 2.16 -4.55
N THR A 157 8.58 1.82 -4.37
CA THR A 157 7.48 2.39 -5.17
C THR A 157 7.40 3.91 -4.99
N ALA A 158 7.49 4.40 -3.76
CA ALA A 158 7.48 5.84 -3.47
C ALA A 158 8.71 6.53 -4.06
N TRP A 159 9.91 5.95 -3.90
CA TRP A 159 11.14 6.48 -4.49
C TRP A 159 11.02 6.70 -5.99
N ASN A 160 10.47 5.72 -6.70
CA ASN A 160 10.30 5.80 -8.15
C ASN A 160 9.17 6.74 -8.61
N ALA A 161 8.24 7.05 -7.73
CA ALA A 161 7.08 7.89 -8.04
C ALA A 161 7.28 9.38 -7.70
N PHE A 162 8.17 9.68 -6.76
CA PHE A 162 8.52 11.04 -6.38
C PHE A 162 9.38 11.72 -7.46
N ALA A 163 9.24 13.04 -7.59
CA ALA A 163 9.98 13.81 -8.59
C ALA A 163 11.46 14.00 -8.18
N ASP A 164 11.71 14.24 -6.90
CA ASP A 164 13.05 14.37 -6.32
C ASP A 164 13.09 13.67 -4.94
N PRO A 165 13.18 12.32 -4.93
CA PRO A 165 13.14 11.54 -3.71
C PRO A 165 14.42 11.71 -2.89
N VAL A 166 14.24 11.84 -1.58
CA VAL A 166 15.32 11.83 -0.59
C VAL A 166 14.97 10.92 0.56
N ALA A 167 15.98 10.47 1.29
CA ALA A 167 15.81 9.79 2.56
C ALA A 167 16.14 10.74 3.72
N VAL A 168 15.34 10.64 4.80
CA VAL A 168 15.59 11.33 6.07
C VAL A 168 15.58 10.33 7.22
N GLU A 169 16.28 10.61 8.31
CA GLU A 169 16.37 9.68 9.43
C GLU A 169 15.13 9.73 10.32
N THR A 170 14.63 10.93 10.61
CA THR A 170 13.52 11.16 11.55
C THR A 170 12.55 12.20 11.03
N ILE A 171 11.28 12.03 11.38
CA ILE A 171 10.22 13.01 11.09
C ILE A 171 9.27 13.18 12.28
N GLN A 172 8.38 14.18 12.20
CA GLN A 172 7.24 14.34 13.07
C GLN A 172 5.97 14.54 12.24
N ALA A 173 5.37 13.43 11.83
CA ALA A 173 4.18 13.43 10.98
C ALA A 173 2.92 13.86 11.74
N ASP A 174 2.00 14.51 11.02
CA ASP A 174 0.71 15.00 11.54
C ASP A 174 -0.36 13.91 11.61
N ALA A 175 -0.24 12.91 10.76
CA ALA A 175 -1.07 11.71 10.72
C ALA A 175 -0.30 10.57 10.06
N GLY A 176 -0.84 9.36 10.13
CA GLY A 176 -0.21 8.21 9.48
C GLY A 176 -1.10 6.98 9.41
N MET A 177 -0.67 6.07 8.56
CA MET A 177 -1.29 4.78 8.32
C MET A 177 -0.23 3.68 8.39
N ASP A 178 -0.48 2.69 9.21
CA ASP A 178 0.33 1.47 9.31
C ASP A 178 -0.42 0.32 8.64
N ILE A 179 0.16 -0.23 7.60
CA ILE A 179 -0.40 -1.35 6.82
C ILE A 179 0.44 -2.59 7.12
N GLY A 180 -0.12 -3.52 7.90
CA GLY A 180 0.53 -4.79 8.23
C GLY A 180 1.43 -4.74 9.47
N GLY A 181 1.19 -3.83 10.41
CA GLY A 181 1.86 -3.83 11.71
C GLY A 181 3.34 -3.46 11.68
N THR A 182 3.71 -2.50 10.84
CA THR A 182 5.11 -2.07 10.65
C THR A 182 5.64 -1.17 11.76
N LEU A 183 4.75 -0.65 12.62
CA LEU A 183 5.03 0.26 13.72
C LEU A 183 5.56 1.64 13.28
N ILE A 184 4.64 2.57 13.04
CA ILE A 184 4.96 3.96 12.64
C ILE A 184 4.96 4.97 13.81
N GLY A 185 4.68 4.51 15.03
CA GLY A 185 4.44 5.41 16.17
C GLY A 185 5.59 6.37 16.46
N MET A 186 6.86 5.96 16.22
CA MET A 186 8.04 6.80 16.41
C MET A 186 8.10 7.99 15.46
N HIS A 187 7.38 7.94 14.34
CA HIS A 187 7.38 8.98 13.32
C HIS A 187 6.25 9.99 13.48
N LEU A 188 5.30 9.73 14.39
CA LEU A 188 4.19 10.63 14.67
C LEU A 188 4.58 11.67 15.72
N ARG A 189 4.18 12.93 15.52
CA ARG A 189 4.31 13.92 16.59
C ARG A 189 3.35 13.62 17.73
N ARG A 190 3.69 14.03 18.94
CA ARG A 190 2.81 13.88 20.11
C ARG A 190 1.71 14.94 20.06
N VAL A 191 0.47 14.59 20.32
CA VAL A 191 -0.05 13.31 20.81
C VAL A 191 -0.74 12.58 19.67
N ALA A 192 -0.33 11.36 19.38
CA ALA A 192 -1.02 10.50 18.41
C ALA A 192 -2.35 9.99 19.00
N VAL A 193 -3.39 9.99 18.19
CA VAL A 193 -4.74 9.54 18.53
C VAL A 193 -5.18 8.54 17.46
N PRO A 194 -5.68 7.35 17.84
CA PRO A 194 -6.14 6.38 16.87
C PRO A 194 -7.35 6.90 16.10
N VAL A 195 -7.42 6.58 14.82
CA VAL A 195 -8.55 6.81 13.94
C VAL A 195 -9.13 5.47 13.53
N ARG A 196 -10.47 5.35 13.56
CA ARG A 196 -11.17 4.16 13.09
C ARG A 196 -11.81 4.44 11.75
N THR A 197 -11.54 3.56 10.80
CA THR A 197 -12.08 3.57 9.44
C THR A 197 -13.08 2.43 9.28
N SER A 198 -13.92 2.49 8.27
CA SER A 198 -14.91 1.43 7.97
C SER A 198 -14.27 0.11 7.59
N LEU A 199 -13.07 0.17 7.01
CA LEU A 199 -12.23 -0.98 6.74
C LEU A 199 -11.04 -0.99 7.70
N ASP A 200 -10.72 -2.15 8.23
CA ASP A 200 -9.57 -2.39 9.11
C ASP A 200 -8.46 -3.20 8.42
N HIS A 201 -8.62 -3.44 7.10
CA HIS A 201 -7.67 -4.17 6.25
C HIS A 201 -7.46 -3.48 4.90
N ILE A 202 -6.26 -3.68 4.32
CA ILE A 202 -5.96 -3.45 2.90
C ILE A 202 -5.36 -4.74 2.35
N GLY A 203 -6.07 -5.41 1.44
CA GLY A 203 -5.82 -6.83 1.18
C GLY A 203 -6.03 -7.63 2.46
N ASP A 204 -5.09 -8.49 2.82
CA ASP A 204 -5.10 -9.27 4.08
C ASP A 204 -4.39 -8.54 5.24
N ALA A 205 -3.70 -7.42 4.97
CA ALA A 205 -2.96 -6.67 5.98
C ALA A 205 -3.91 -5.86 6.89
N ILE A 206 -3.73 -6.00 8.19
CA ILE A 206 -4.40 -5.11 9.16
C ILE A 206 -3.96 -3.67 8.95
N VAL A 207 -4.86 -2.71 9.21
CA VAL A 207 -4.57 -1.28 9.10
C VAL A 207 -4.81 -0.56 10.43
N LEU A 208 -3.81 0.20 10.85
CA LEU A 208 -3.90 1.10 11.99
C LEU A 208 -3.70 2.53 11.52
N CYS A 209 -4.69 3.38 11.79
CA CYS A 209 -4.67 4.79 11.41
C CYS A 209 -4.53 5.69 12.63
N ALA A 210 -3.77 6.77 12.47
CA ALA A 210 -3.58 7.75 13.52
C ALA A 210 -3.60 9.18 12.97
N ARG A 211 -4.15 10.09 13.76
CA ARG A 211 -3.99 11.54 13.63
C ARG A 211 -3.29 12.10 14.87
N THR A 212 -2.88 13.34 14.82
CA THR A 212 -2.30 13.98 16.00
C THR A 212 -3.17 15.15 16.47
N ARG A 213 -3.03 15.51 17.75
CA ARG A 213 -3.64 16.68 18.34
C ARG A 213 -2.62 17.45 19.18
N PRO A 214 -2.86 18.74 19.47
CA PRO A 214 -2.04 19.48 20.41
C PRO A 214 -1.97 18.82 21.79
N LYS A 215 -0.85 18.99 22.47
CA LYS A 215 -0.67 18.55 23.84
C LYS A 215 -1.51 19.40 24.76
N TYR A 216 -2.07 18.79 25.80
CA TYR A 216 -2.62 19.53 26.94
C TYR A 216 -1.50 19.78 27.95
N ILE A 217 -0.85 20.94 27.87
CA ILE A 217 0.27 21.28 28.74
C ILE A 217 -0.14 22.46 29.62
N GLY A 218 -0.04 22.26 30.93
CA GLY A 218 -0.33 23.27 31.93
C GLY A 218 -0.80 22.66 33.23
N GLY A 219 -1.05 23.50 34.22
CA GLY A 219 -1.55 23.14 35.54
C GLY A 219 -2.99 23.61 35.77
N PRO A 220 -3.45 23.67 37.01
CA PRO A 220 -4.84 23.98 37.35
C PRO A 220 -5.33 25.37 36.87
N ARG A 221 -4.41 26.25 36.48
CA ARG A 221 -4.73 27.59 35.94
C ARG A 221 -4.73 27.62 34.41
N ALA A 222 -4.41 26.51 33.71
CA ALA A 222 -4.37 26.47 32.27
C ALA A 222 -5.78 26.43 31.68
N ILE A 223 -5.99 27.16 30.58
CA ILE A 223 -7.19 27.14 29.77
C ILE A 223 -6.89 26.40 28.48
N TYR A 224 -7.71 25.46 28.10
CA TYR A 224 -7.57 24.68 26.88
C TYR A 224 -8.69 25.00 25.89
N HIS A 225 -8.33 25.24 24.64
CA HIS A 225 -9.30 25.33 23.55
C HIS A 225 -9.81 23.93 23.17
N LYS A 226 -11.12 23.85 22.91
CA LYS A 226 -11.80 22.63 22.45
C LYS A 226 -11.66 22.47 20.93
#